data_caad074eb4d68e000cbb6705b8cc2fb2
#
_entry.id   caad074eb4d68e000cbb6705b8cc2fb2
#
_cell.length_a   1.000
_cell.length_b   1.000
_cell.length_c   1.000
_cell.angle_alpha   90.00
_cell.angle_beta   90.00
_cell.angle_gamma   90.00
#
_symmetry.space_group_name_H-M   'P 1'
#
loop_
_entity.id
_entity.type
_entity.pdbx_description
1 polymer ?
#
loop_
_entity_poly.entity_id
_entity_poly.type
_entity_poly.pdbx_seq_one_letter_code
_entity_poly.pdbx_strand_id
1 'polypeptide(L)'
;MNIVQLRDAINTLLSASPSLIGTYTLPNASTVPAIYTVGRQSVPSDWRVTGLEVTMREFPEQLPTPMVGTLKVLQQWEVILVQYSENSSTLATAIERMTRRFPNGTFRYLPGNDVAYERCRIIIPDTILRNIYPAI
;
A
#
# COMPACT_ATOMS: atom_id res chain seq x y z
N MET A 1 -0.20 14.36 0.79
CA MET A 1 -0.09 13.28 -0.22
C MET A 1 -1.45 12.64 -0.40
N ASN A 2 -1.84 12.34 -1.61
CA ASN A 2 -3.07 11.60 -1.88
C ASN A 2 -2.75 10.18 -2.39
N ILE A 3 -3.79 9.36 -2.56
CA ILE A 3 -3.60 7.95 -2.94
C ILE A 3 -2.93 7.80 -4.32
N VAL A 4 -3.21 8.71 -5.25
CA VAL A 4 -2.61 8.66 -6.58
C VAL A 4 -1.12 8.98 -6.52
N GLN A 5 -0.75 9.99 -5.74
CA GLN A 5 0.66 10.33 -5.53
C GLN A 5 1.41 9.19 -4.85
N LEU A 6 0.79 8.54 -3.88
CA LEU A 6 1.38 7.36 -3.21
C LEU A 6 1.57 6.22 -4.20
N ARG A 7 0.54 5.92 -5.00
CA ARG A 7 0.63 4.88 -6.04
C ARG A 7 1.78 5.16 -7.00
N ASP A 8 1.88 6.40 -7.48
CA ASP A 8 2.91 6.77 -8.45
C ASP A 8 4.31 6.65 -7.83
N ALA A 9 4.47 7.07 -6.58
CA ALA A 9 5.74 6.93 -5.85
C ALA A 9 6.13 5.46 -5.68
N ILE A 10 5.20 4.62 -5.29
CA ILE A 10 5.45 3.18 -5.11
C ILE A 10 5.72 2.50 -6.45
N ASN A 11 4.94 2.85 -7.48
CA ASN A 11 5.15 2.28 -8.80
C ASN A 11 6.55 2.62 -9.34
N THR A 12 6.97 3.87 -9.22
CA THR A 12 8.31 4.29 -9.64
C THR A 12 9.39 3.55 -8.85
N LEU A 13 9.20 3.40 -7.54
CA LEU A 13 10.14 2.75 -6.65
C LEU A 13 10.31 1.26 -6.98
N LEU A 14 9.20 0.55 -7.18
CA LEU A 14 9.21 -0.90 -7.33
C LEU A 14 9.35 -1.36 -8.79
N SER A 15 9.07 -0.49 -9.76
CA SER A 15 9.28 -0.81 -11.17
C SER A 15 10.67 -0.45 -11.68
N ALA A 16 11.49 0.21 -10.86
CA ALA A 16 12.90 0.44 -11.19
C ALA A 16 13.61 -0.89 -11.43
N SER A 17 14.54 -0.89 -12.40
CA SER A 17 15.22 -2.12 -12.82
C SER A 17 16.04 -2.76 -11.68
N PRO A 18 15.84 -4.09 -11.42
CA PRO A 18 14.83 -4.96 -12.00
C PRO A 18 13.44 -4.67 -11.40
N SER A 19 12.40 -4.73 -12.24
CA SER A 19 11.05 -4.50 -11.78
C SER A 19 10.60 -5.62 -10.85
N LEU A 20 10.00 -5.22 -9.72
CA LEU A 20 9.51 -6.16 -8.70
C LEU A 20 8.01 -6.37 -8.75
N ILE A 21 7.26 -5.46 -9.40
CA ILE A 21 5.79 -5.53 -9.43
C ILE A 21 5.36 -6.66 -10.36
N GLY A 22 4.44 -7.50 -9.88
CA GLY A 22 3.81 -8.54 -10.67
C GLY A 22 2.78 -7.98 -11.64
N THR A 23 1.89 -8.83 -12.12
CA THR A 23 0.89 -8.46 -13.12
C THR A 23 -0.48 -9.00 -12.77
N TYR A 24 -1.51 -8.22 -13.13
CA TYR A 24 -2.88 -8.71 -13.25
C TYR A 24 -3.11 -9.13 -14.70
N THR A 25 -3.72 -10.29 -14.89
CA THR A 25 -4.21 -10.73 -16.19
C THR A 25 -5.72 -10.57 -16.20
N LEU A 26 -6.23 -9.75 -17.11
CA LEU A 26 -7.65 -9.46 -17.23
C LEU A 26 -8.35 -10.58 -18.04
N PRO A 27 -9.69 -10.66 -18.01
CA PRO A 27 -10.42 -11.70 -18.76
C PRO A 27 -10.16 -11.71 -20.27
N ASN A 28 -9.80 -10.55 -20.84
CA ASN A 28 -9.46 -10.45 -22.27
C ASN A 28 -7.98 -10.80 -22.57
N ALA A 29 -7.28 -11.39 -21.60
CA ALA A 29 -5.87 -11.78 -21.68
C ALA A 29 -4.88 -10.60 -21.73
N SER A 30 -5.33 -9.35 -21.59
CA SER A 30 -4.41 -8.22 -21.43
C SER A 30 -3.81 -8.21 -20.02
N THR A 31 -2.64 -7.62 -19.88
CA THR A 31 -1.94 -7.55 -18.60
C THR A 31 -1.68 -6.09 -18.20
N VAL A 32 -1.78 -5.83 -16.90
CA VAL A 32 -1.44 -4.54 -16.30
C VAL A 32 -0.61 -4.77 -15.05
N PRO A 33 0.18 -3.78 -14.59
CA PRO A 33 0.92 -3.92 -13.34
C PRO A 33 0.00 -4.24 -12.17
N ALA A 34 0.43 -5.12 -11.28
CA ALA A 34 -0.34 -5.54 -10.11
C ALA A 34 -0.23 -4.50 -8.98
N ILE A 35 -0.68 -3.30 -9.24
CA ILE A 35 -0.75 -2.20 -8.28
C ILE A 35 -2.16 -1.60 -8.33
N TYR A 36 -2.83 -1.51 -7.18
CA TYR A 36 -4.23 -1.11 -7.11
C TYR A 36 -4.48 -0.18 -5.94
N THR A 37 -5.24 0.90 -6.19
CA THR A 37 -5.41 2.02 -5.24
C THR A 37 -6.56 1.86 -4.28
N VAL A 38 -7.21 0.71 -4.27
CA VAL A 38 -8.20 0.30 -3.27
C VAL A 38 -7.78 -1.04 -2.68
N GLY A 39 -8.38 -1.44 -1.58
CA GLY A 39 -8.00 -2.67 -0.89
C GLY A 39 -8.14 -3.91 -1.78
N ARG A 40 -7.45 -5.00 -1.40
CA ARG A 40 -7.47 -6.26 -2.14
C ARG A 40 -8.88 -6.76 -2.44
N GLN A 41 -9.83 -6.49 -1.53
CA GLN A 41 -11.22 -6.92 -1.67
C GLN A 41 -11.94 -6.26 -2.84
N SER A 42 -11.44 -5.11 -3.30
CA SER A 42 -12.04 -4.36 -4.41
C SER A 42 -11.43 -4.71 -5.76
N VAL A 43 -10.38 -5.53 -5.78
CA VAL A 43 -9.83 -6.03 -7.05
C VAL A 43 -10.83 -7.01 -7.66
N PRO A 44 -11.19 -6.85 -8.94
CA PRO A 44 -12.15 -7.76 -9.58
C PRO A 44 -11.73 -9.23 -9.44
N SER A 45 -12.68 -10.09 -9.08
CA SER A 45 -12.40 -11.49 -8.77
C SER A 45 -12.01 -12.31 -10.00
N ASP A 46 -12.32 -11.84 -11.20
CA ASP A 46 -11.97 -12.50 -12.46
C ASP A 46 -10.59 -12.08 -12.99
N TRP A 47 -9.90 -11.16 -12.28
CA TRP A 47 -8.52 -10.83 -12.58
C TRP A 47 -7.60 -11.84 -11.90
N ARG A 48 -6.63 -12.34 -12.65
CA ARG A 48 -5.60 -13.22 -12.10
C ARG A 48 -4.37 -12.40 -11.73
N VAL A 49 -3.80 -12.68 -10.57
CA VAL A 49 -2.59 -12.00 -10.12
C VAL A 49 -1.43 -12.99 -10.10
N THR A 50 -0.27 -12.53 -10.57
CA THR A 50 0.98 -13.28 -10.50
C THR A 50 2.11 -12.37 -10.03
N GLY A 51 3.07 -12.93 -9.31
CA GLY A 51 4.21 -12.19 -8.79
C GLY A 51 3.87 -11.41 -7.54
N LEU A 52 4.32 -10.18 -7.46
CA LEU A 52 4.11 -9.30 -6.32
C LEU A 52 2.93 -8.36 -6.59
N GLU A 53 1.92 -8.43 -5.76
CA GLU A 53 0.77 -7.51 -5.80
C GLU A 53 0.95 -6.41 -4.75
N VAL A 54 0.64 -5.17 -5.14
CA VAL A 54 0.66 -4.02 -4.25
C VAL A 54 -0.74 -3.42 -4.23
N THR A 55 -1.39 -3.44 -3.08
CA THR A 55 -2.66 -2.75 -2.87
C THR A 55 -2.49 -1.70 -1.79
N MET A 56 -3.27 -0.62 -1.87
CA MET A 56 -3.16 0.47 -0.92
C MET A 56 -4.51 1.11 -0.68
N ARG A 57 -4.69 1.69 0.50
CA ARG A 57 -5.91 2.40 0.85
C ARG A 57 -5.60 3.46 1.90
N GLU A 58 -6.48 4.45 2.01
CA GLU A 58 -6.44 5.38 3.12
C GLU A 58 -6.82 4.67 4.41
N PHE A 59 -6.13 5.01 5.48
CA PHE A 59 -6.36 4.43 6.80
C PHE A 59 -6.22 5.54 7.85
N PRO A 60 -7.14 6.53 7.85
CA PRO A 60 -7.03 7.66 8.76
C PRO A 60 -7.33 7.24 10.20
N GLU A 61 -6.56 7.78 11.14
CA GLU A 61 -6.79 7.61 12.56
C GLU A 61 -7.05 8.99 13.19
N GLN A 62 -8.18 9.13 13.84
CA GLN A 62 -8.52 10.34 14.57
C GLN A 62 -7.91 10.27 15.96
N LEU A 63 -7.12 11.27 16.32
CA LEU A 63 -6.47 11.35 17.62
C LEU A 63 -7.16 12.41 18.47
N PRO A 64 -7.36 12.15 19.78
CA PRO A 64 -7.90 13.16 20.68
C PRO A 64 -6.94 14.34 20.78
N THR A 65 -7.53 15.54 20.92
CA THR A 65 -6.76 16.76 21.11
C THR A 65 -7.41 17.59 22.22
N PRO A 66 -6.62 18.22 23.09
CA PRO A 66 -7.16 19.12 24.13
C PRO A 66 -7.64 20.46 23.57
N MET A 67 -7.37 20.78 22.32
CA MET A 67 -7.76 22.06 21.72
C MET A 67 -9.19 22.02 21.22
N VAL A 68 -10.00 22.93 21.73
CA VAL A 68 -11.40 23.08 21.28
C VAL A 68 -11.42 23.52 19.82
N GLY A 69 -12.25 22.86 19.02
CA GLY A 69 -12.40 23.18 17.61
C GLY A 69 -11.31 22.65 16.71
N THR A 70 -10.38 21.85 17.25
CA THR A 70 -9.28 21.27 16.50
C THR A 70 -9.35 19.75 16.57
N LEU A 71 -9.26 19.11 15.42
CA LEU A 71 -9.19 17.67 15.30
C LEU A 71 -7.84 17.30 14.68
N LYS A 72 -7.03 16.55 15.42
CA LYS A 72 -5.82 15.99 14.87
C LYS A 72 -6.15 14.65 14.24
N VAL A 73 -5.95 14.58 12.92
CA VAL A 73 -6.15 13.35 12.17
C VAL A 73 -4.78 12.85 11.75
N LEU A 74 -4.45 11.64 12.17
CA LEU A 74 -3.29 10.95 11.63
C LEU A 74 -3.73 10.31 10.32
N GLN A 75 -3.43 10.99 9.22
CA GLN A 75 -3.64 10.42 7.91
C GLN A 75 -2.62 9.32 7.70
N GLN A 76 -3.11 8.12 7.47
CA GLN A 76 -2.26 6.96 7.23
C GLN A 76 -2.65 6.31 5.92
N TRP A 77 -1.69 5.62 5.36
CA TRP A 77 -1.88 4.83 4.16
C TRP A 77 -1.51 3.39 4.50
N GLU A 78 -2.42 2.48 4.22
CA GLU A 78 -2.12 1.06 4.35
C GLU A 78 -1.69 0.52 2.98
N VAL A 79 -0.49 -0.03 2.93
CA VAL A 79 0.03 -0.70 1.73
C VAL A 79 0.23 -2.16 2.07
N ILE A 80 -0.34 -3.05 1.27
CA ILE A 80 -0.19 -4.49 1.45
C ILE A 80 0.55 -5.05 0.24
N LEU A 81 1.69 -5.68 0.52
CA LEU A 81 2.47 -6.40 -0.47
C LEU A 81 2.16 -7.90 -0.31
N VAL A 82 1.77 -8.54 -1.41
CA VAL A 82 1.43 -9.97 -1.40
C VAL A 82 2.25 -10.66 -2.47
N GLN A 83 3.03 -11.66 -2.07
CA GLN A 83 3.84 -12.47 -2.97
C GLN A 83 3.07 -13.71 -3.39
N TYR A 84 2.81 -13.85 -4.68
CA TYR A 84 2.08 -14.98 -5.26
C TYR A 84 2.99 -15.99 -5.96
N SER A 85 4.29 -15.87 -5.77
CA SER A 85 5.26 -16.82 -6.35
C SER A 85 6.20 -17.32 -5.27
N GLU A 86 6.90 -18.43 -5.54
CA GLU A 86 7.86 -19.01 -4.60
C GLU A 86 9.10 -18.15 -4.37
N ASN A 87 9.33 -17.14 -5.21
CA ASN A 87 10.49 -16.28 -5.09
C ASN A 87 10.28 -15.20 -4.02
N SER A 88 10.52 -15.58 -2.78
CA SER A 88 10.38 -14.66 -1.63
C SER A 88 11.39 -13.51 -1.65
N SER A 89 12.47 -13.61 -2.43
CA SER A 89 13.44 -12.53 -2.53
C SER A 89 12.86 -11.27 -3.15
N THR A 90 11.84 -11.40 -4.00
CA THR A 90 11.14 -10.25 -4.58
C THR A 90 10.44 -9.42 -3.50
N LEU A 91 9.73 -10.07 -2.58
CA LEU A 91 9.09 -9.39 -1.46
C LEU A 91 10.12 -8.74 -0.55
N ALA A 92 11.18 -9.45 -0.20
CA ALA A 92 12.24 -8.92 0.65
C ALA A 92 12.89 -7.66 0.05
N THR A 93 13.17 -7.68 -1.25
CA THR A 93 13.73 -6.52 -1.96
C THR A 93 12.75 -5.37 -2.00
N ALA A 94 11.48 -5.65 -2.23
CA ALA A 94 10.42 -4.63 -2.23
C ALA A 94 10.31 -3.96 -0.85
N ILE A 95 10.33 -4.73 0.22
CA ILE A 95 10.29 -4.21 1.59
C ILE A 95 11.52 -3.33 1.85
N GLU A 96 12.70 -3.75 1.42
CA GLU A 96 13.91 -2.96 1.57
C GLU A 96 13.77 -1.60 0.88
N ARG A 97 13.30 -1.57 -0.36
CA ARG A 97 13.06 -0.34 -1.10
C ARG A 97 12.03 0.54 -0.41
N MET A 98 10.94 -0.05 0.07
CA MET A 98 9.90 0.67 0.79
C MET A 98 10.41 1.27 2.10
N THR A 99 11.23 0.53 2.84
CA THR A 99 11.82 1.01 4.10
C THR A 99 12.71 2.22 3.87
N ARG A 100 13.47 2.23 2.80
CA ARG A 100 14.35 3.36 2.46
C ARG A 100 13.55 4.58 2.04
N ARG A 101 12.46 4.39 1.29
CA ARG A 101 11.63 5.50 0.79
C ARG A 101 10.69 6.05 1.86
N PHE A 102 10.19 5.19 2.75
CA PHE A 102 9.23 5.56 3.79
C PHE A 102 9.76 5.14 5.16
N PRO A 103 10.80 5.82 5.67
CA PRO A 103 11.47 5.39 6.91
C PRO A 103 10.57 5.47 8.15
N ASN A 104 9.49 6.26 8.10
CA ASN A 104 8.52 6.36 9.19
C ASN A 104 7.40 5.31 9.11
N GLY A 105 7.46 4.44 8.13
CA GLY A 105 6.48 3.36 7.97
C GLY A 105 6.65 2.28 9.03
N THR A 106 5.54 1.64 9.38
CA THR A 106 5.52 0.47 10.26
C THR A 106 5.31 -0.78 9.40
N PHE A 107 6.20 -1.74 9.53
CA PHE A 107 6.22 -2.95 8.70
C PHE A 107 5.82 -4.14 9.54
N ARG A 108 4.93 -4.97 9.02
CA ARG A 108 4.50 -6.19 9.68
C ARG A 108 4.38 -7.32 8.67
N TYR A 109 5.15 -8.38 8.86
CA TYR A 109 4.98 -9.61 8.11
C TYR A 109 3.71 -10.31 8.55
N LEU A 110 3.00 -10.87 7.56
CA LEU A 110 1.81 -11.69 7.79
C LEU A 110 2.10 -13.08 7.25
N PRO A 111 1.56 -14.13 7.91
CA PRO A 111 1.76 -15.49 7.42
C PRO A 111 1.13 -15.68 6.04
N GLY A 112 1.74 -16.54 5.22
CA GLY A 112 1.18 -16.94 3.96
C GLY A 112 -0.09 -17.78 4.15
N ASN A 113 -0.80 -17.98 3.05
CA ASN A 113 -1.98 -18.86 3.01
C ASN A 113 -1.89 -19.72 1.74
N ASP A 114 -3.00 -20.42 1.40
CA ASP A 114 -3.01 -21.37 0.28
C ASP A 114 -2.70 -20.74 -1.08
N VAL A 115 -2.92 -19.42 -1.25
CA VAL A 115 -2.74 -18.73 -2.51
C VAL A 115 -1.61 -17.71 -2.48
N ALA A 116 -1.14 -17.31 -1.31
CA ALA A 116 -0.09 -16.32 -1.13
C ALA A 116 1.05 -16.89 -0.29
N TYR A 117 2.28 -16.81 -0.79
CA TYR A 117 3.43 -17.32 -0.06
C TYR A 117 3.80 -16.44 1.13
N GLU A 118 3.85 -15.13 0.93
CA GLU A 118 4.20 -14.19 1.98
C GLU A 118 3.46 -12.87 1.78
N ARG A 119 3.21 -12.17 2.86
CA ARG A 119 2.54 -10.87 2.85
C ARG A 119 3.25 -9.92 3.81
N CYS A 120 3.20 -8.63 3.49
CA CYS A 120 3.68 -7.57 4.37
C CYS A 120 2.68 -6.42 4.38
N ARG A 121 2.32 -5.98 5.57
CA ARG A 121 1.48 -4.80 5.78
C ARG A 121 2.36 -3.64 6.18
N ILE A 122 2.20 -2.51 5.50
CA ILE A 122 2.97 -1.30 5.77
C ILE A 122 1.98 -0.18 6.06
N ILE A 123 2.17 0.49 7.19
CA ILE A 123 1.41 1.70 7.53
C ILE A 123 2.35 2.88 7.39
N ILE A 124 1.98 3.81 6.50
CA ILE A 124 2.75 5.03 6.23
C ILE A 124 1.98 6.20 6.83
N PRO A 125 2.50 6.84 7.87
CA PRO A 125 1.79 7.94 8.51
C PRO A 125 2.02 9.28 7.80
N ASP A 126 0.98 10.11 7.82
CA ASP A 126 1.02 11.50 7.37
C ASP A 126 0.05 12.29 8.26
N THR A 127 0.57 13.09 9.18
CA THR A 127 -0.26 13.76 10.19
C THR A 127 -0.86 15.05 9.64
N ILE A 128 -2.18 15.18 9.76
CA ILE A 128 -2.93 16.35 9.35
C ILE A 128 -3.63 16.95 10.58
N LEU A 129 -3.47 18.24 10.78
CA LEU A 129 -4.22 19.01 11.77
C LEU A 129 -5.36 19.76 11.06
N ARG A 130 -6.60 19.50 11.49
CA ARG A 130 -7.78 20.12 10.91
C ARG A 130 -8.53 20.90 11.98
N ASN A 131 -9.00 22.08 11.62
CA ASN A 131 -9.93 22.84 12.44
C ASN A 131 -11.34 22.34 12.16
N ILE A 132 -12.03 21.91 13.23
CA ILE A 132 -13.40 21.41 13.15
C ILE A 132 -14.38 22.58 13.02
N TYR A 133 -14.09 23.68 13.71
CA TYR A 133 -14.89 24.91 13.68
C TYR A 133 -14.12 26.02 12.99
N PRO A 134 -14.81 26.83 12.19
CA PRO A 134 -14.12 27.96 11.57
C PRO A 134 -13.60 28.93 12.65
N ALA A 135 -12.49 29.59 12.36
CA ALA A 135 -11.96 30.63 13.23
C ALA A 135 -12.98 31.76 13.34
N ILE A 136 -13.18 32.21 14.54
CA ILE A 136 -14.11 33.32 14.83
C ILE A 136 -13.35 34.63 14.88
#